data_7a70a24ef5f5eff779edb4d7fb416d82
#
_entry.id   7a70a24ef5f5eff779edb4d7fb416d82
#
_cell.length_a   1.000
_cell.length_b   1.000
_cell.length_c   1.000
_cell.angle_alpha   90.00
_cell.angle_beta   90.00
_cell.angle_gamma   90.00
#
_symmetry.space_group_name_H-M   'P 1'
#
loop_
_entity.id
_entity.type
_entity.pdbx_description
1 polymer ?
#
loop_
_entity_poly.entity_id
_entity_poly.type
_entity_poly.pdbx_seq_one_letter_code
_entity_poly.pdbx_strand_id
1 'polypeptide(L)'
;MPPIITRLVALVVLCLTLEVPAQTGACPAGEKQVCLDGCICLPDMGLTDDLYQIAAPALALWLTQARADAAVTGLQPIPPHIREQLLRWYDPVVLDAARYKVSDIGQFNAATAMLQNPDVGAVTLIDIILFRDAETAEQNIVLWAHELKHVQQFQEWGVDGFAQRYTQDFNAV
;
A
#
# COMPACT_ATOMS: atom_id res chain seq x y z
N MET A 1 44.96 55.99 22.95
CA MET A 1 43.70 55.21 22.78
C MET A 1 43.95 54.16 21.72
N PRO A 2 44.07 52.87 22.05
CA PRO A 2 44.26 51.82 21.06
C PRO A 2 42.89 51.27 20.62
N PRO A 3 42.75 50.76 19.36
CA PRO A 3 41.51 50.21 18.85
C PRO A 3 41.29 48.76 19.33
N ILE A 4 40.05 48.49 19.65
CA ILE A 4 39.55 47.19 20.09
C ILE A 4 39.46 46.26 18.84
N ILE A 5 40.25 45.21 18.85
CA ILE A 5 40.20 44.16 17.82
C ILE A 5 39.10 43.16 18.23
N THR A 6 37.96 43.23 17.55
CA THR A 6 36.87 42.28 17.69
C THR A 6 37.26 40.98 17.00
N ARG A 7 37.54 39.92 17.73
CA ARG A 7 37.72 38.56 17.18
C ARG A 7 36.38 37.95 16.90
N LEU A 8 36.04 37.79 15.63
CA LEU A 8 34.94 36.95 15.15
C LEU A 8 35.37 35.48 15.29
N VAL A 9 34.76 34.78 16.21
CA VAL A 9 34.87 33.33 16.31
C VAL A 9 33.82 32.74 15.33
N ALA A 10 34.29 32.25 14.18
CA ALA A 10 33.46 31.53 13.23
C ALA A 10 33.22 30.11 13.80
N LEU A 11 32.02 29.83 14.29
CA LEU A 11 31.57 28.53 14.69
C LEU A 11 31.25 27.74 13.42
N VAL A 12 32.17 26.91 12.96
CA VAL A 12 31.92 25.93 11.90
C VAL A 12 31.10 24.78 12.50
N VAL A 13 29.79 24.82 12.30
CA VAL A 13 28.91 23.68 12.58
C VAL A 13 29.15 22.64 11.50
N LEU A 14 29.95 21.63 11.83
CA LEU A 14 30.16 20.45 11.00
C LEU A 14 28.89 19.59 11.08
N CYS A 15 27.95 19.79 10.14
CA CYS A 15 26.85 18.85 9.92
C CYS A 15 27.45 17.53 9.43
N LEU A 16 27.67 16.60 10.34
CA LEU A 16 27.88 15.18 9.99
C LEU A 16 26.54 14.63 9.49
N THR A 17 26.34 14.67 8.18
CA THR A 17 25.30 13.86 7.53
C THR A 17 25.71 12.41 7.66
N LEU A 18 25.09 11.70 8.59
CA LEU A 18 25.15 10.25 8.62
C LEU A 18 24.39 9.76 7.38
N GLU A 19 25.10 9.59 6.26
CA GLU A 19 24.60 8.82 5.15
C GLU A 19 24.50 7.37 5.63
N VAL A 20 23.27 6.95 5.94
CA VAL A 20 22.98 5.53 6.14
C VAL A 20 23.06 4.91 4.75
N PRO A 21 24.06 4.04 4.46
CA PRO A 21 24.12 3.39 3.16
C PRO A 21 22.85 2.53 3.00
N ALA A 22 22.09 2.76 1.92
CA ALA A 22 21.04 1.85 1.51
C ALA A 22 21.67 0.49 1.26
N GLN A 23 21.44 -0.46 2.16
CA GLN A 23 21.96 -1.82 2.04
C GLN A 23 21.15 -2.53 0.94
N THR A 24 21.71 -2.59 -0.26
CA THR A 24 21.19 -3.35 -1.43
C THR A 24 21.74 -4.78 -1.44
N GLY A 25 21.95 -5.40 -0.30
CA GLY A 25 22.51 -6.74 -0.17
C GLY A 25 21.59 -7.67 0.62
N ALA A 26 21.72 -8.97 0.36
CA ALA A 26 21.06 -9.99 1.18
C ALA A 26 21.51 -9.85 2.65
N CYS A 27 20.59 -10.07 3.59
CA CYS A 27 20.90 -10.03 5.00
C CYS A 27 21.93 -11.09 5.40
N PRO A 28 22.74 -10.85 6.46
CA PRO A 28 23.61 -11.85 7.05
C PRO A 28 22.86 -13.15 7.41
N ALA A 29 23.62 -14.25 7.49
CA ALA A 29 23.05 -15.54 7.90
C ALA A 29 22.43 -15.43 9.32
N GLY A 30 21.16 -15.83 9.45
CA GLY A 30 20.40 -15.72 10.69
C GLY A 30 19.61 -14.40 10.83
N GLU A 31 19.61 -13.57 9.79
CA GLU A 31 18.76 -12.36 9.72
C GLU A 31 17.80 -12.43 8.54
N LYS A 32 16.62 -11.84 8.69
CA LYS A 32 15.62 -11.66 7.66
C LYS A 32 15.49 -10.19 7.27
N GLN A 33 15.38 -9.95 5.98
CA GLN A 33 15.13 -8.61 5.46
C GLN A 33 13.64 -8.25 5.63
N VAL A 34 13.37 -7.13 6.27
CA VAL A 34 12.03 -6.56 6.42
C VAL A 34 12.01 -5.21 5.73
N CYS A 35 11.13 -5.05 4.73
CA CYS A 35 11.00 -3.83 3.93
C CYS A 35 9.64 -3.18 4.19
N LEU A 36 9.63 -1.85 4.50
CA LEU A 36 8.44 -1.00 4.48
C LEU A 36 8.69 0.15 3.48
N ASP A 37 9.26 1.28 3.91
CA ASP A 37 9.79 2.34 3.03
C ASP A 37 11.32 2.25 2.84
N GLY A 38 11.94 1.25 3.45
CA GLY A 38 13.35 0.89 3.39
C GLY A 38 13.51 -0.51 3.96
N CYS A 39 14.54 -1.24 3.51
CA CYS A 39 14.79 -2.59 3.99
C CYS A 39 15.79 -2.57 5.15
N ILE A 40 15.47 -3.29 6.23
CA ILE A 40 16.34 -3.52 7.37
C ILE A 40 16.52 -5.02 7.60
N CYS A 41 17.68 -5.45 8.06
CA CYS A 41 17.91 -6.81 8.48
C CYS A 41 17.58 -6.94 9.98
N LEU A 42 16.72 -7.88 10.33
CA LEU A 42 16.35 -8.19 11.70
C LEU A 42 16.77 -9.63 12.01
N PRO A 43 17.20 -9.93 13.26
CA PRO A 43 17.48 -11.31 13.67
C PRO A 43 16.29 -12.21 13.37
N ASP A 44 16.53 -13.35 12.71
CA ASP A 44 15.50 -14.38 12.51
C ASP A 44 15.26 -15.10 13.85
N MET A 45 14.43 -14.50 14.68
CA MET A 45 14.08 -15.05 16.00
C MET A 45 12.96 -16.10 15.92
N GLY A 46 12.63 -16.58 14.72
CA GLY A 46 11.48 -17.49 14.50
C GLY A 46 10.11 -16.86 14.75
N LEU A 47 10.07 -15.55 15.04
CA LEU A 47 8.83 -14.81 15.31
C LEU A 47 7.99 -14.58 14.04
N THR A 48 8.57 -14.85 12.87
CA THR A 48 7.90 -14.58 11.59
C THR A 48 6.63 -15.42 11.42
N ASP A 49 6.67 -16.70 11.73
CA ASP A 49 5.49 -17.57 11.58
C ASP A 49 4.39 -17.17 12.57
N ASP A 50 4.74 -16.80 13.80
CA ASP A 50 3.78 -16.31 14.80
C ASP A 50 3.19 -14.94 14.41
N LEU A 51 4.01 -14.04 13.83
CA LEU A 51 3.51 -12.76 13.33
C LEU A 51 2.56 -12.93 12.14
N TYR A 52 2.81 -13.88 11.23
CA TYR A 52 1.90 -14.19 10.13
C TYR A 52 0.57 -14.75 10.63
N GLN A 53 0.61 -15.61 11.65
CA GLN A 53 -0.61 -16.16 12.25
C GLN A 53 -1.52 -15.07 12.85
N ILE A 54 -0.96 -13.92 13.22
CA ILE A 54 -1.71 -12.76 13.74
C ILE A 54 -2.03 -11.76 12.62
N ALA A 55 -1.09 -11.50 11.71
CA ALA A 55 -1.22 -10.48 10.69
C ALA A 55 -2.29 -10.82 9.64
N ALA A 56 -2.36 -12.06 9.18
CA ALA A 56 -3.32 -12.45 8.16
C ALA A 56 -4.79 -12.36 8.64
N PRO A 57 -5.18 -12.88 9.81
CA PRO A 57 -6.53 -12.66 10.35
C PRO A 57 -6.85 -11.19 10.60
N ALA A 58 -5.88 -10.39 11.08
CA ALA A 58 -6.07 -8.97 11.28
C ALA A 58 -6.32 -8.22 9.96
N LEU A 59 -5.58 -8.56 8.91
CA LEU A 59 -5.79 -8.03 7.57
C LEU A 59 -7.14 -8.43 7.00
N ALA A 60 -7.55 -9.69 7.14
CA ALA A 60 -8.86 -10.17 6.68
C ALA A 60 -10.02 -9.44 7.37
N LEU A 61 -9.92 -9.23 8.68
CA LEU A 61 -10.89 -8.47 9.45
C LEU A 61 -10.94 -7.00 8.99
N TRP A 62 -9.79 -6.36 8.84
CA TRP A 62 -9.68 -4.99 8.34
C TRP A 62 -10.29 -4.85 6.94
N LEU A 63 -9.97 -5.75 6.01
CA LEU A 63 -10.54 -5.75 4.64
C LEU A 63 -12.07 -5.85 4.67
N THR A 64 -12.60 -6.72 5.51
CA THR A 64 -14.05 -6.90 5.66
C THR A 64 -14.72 -5.63 6.19
N GLN A 65 -14.14 -5.00 7.22
CA GLN A 65 -14.64 -3.76 7.79
C GLN A 65 -14.51 -2.59 6.79
N ALA A 66 -13.34 -2.44 6.16
CA ALA A 66 -13.10 -1.39 5.18
C ALA A 66 -14.03 -1.49 3.97
N ARG A 67 -14.30 -2.74 3.49
CA ARG A 67 -15.30 -2.97 2.44
C ARG A 67 -16.69 -2.57 2.88
N ALA A 68 -17.09 -2.90 4.12
CA ALA A 68 -18.39 -2.52 4.65
C ALA A 68 -18.54 -0.98 4.71
N ASP A 69 -17.52 -0.28 5.18
CA ASP A 69 -17.50 1.20 5.23
C ASP A 69 -17.58 1.80 3.81
N ALA A 70 -16.82 1.24 2.85
CA ALA A 70 -16.85 1.68 1.47
C ALA A 70 -18.22 1.46 0.80
N ALA A 71 -18.93 0.39 1.17
CA ALA A 71 -20.19 0.00 0.56
C ALA A 71 -21.40 0.88 0.94
N VAL A 72 -21.27 1.76 1.93
CA VAL A 72 -22.40 2.56 2.47
C VAL A 72 -23.08 3.41 1.39
N THR A 73 -22.29 4.09 0.54
CA THR A 73 -22.84 4.96 -0.52
C THR A 73 -21.87 5.11 -1.70
N GLY A 74 -22.40 5.51 -2.86
CA GLY A 74 -21.61 6.05 -3.98
C GLY A 74 -20.88 5.01 -4.82
N LEU A 75 -21.22 3.73 -4.72
CA LEU A 75 -20.65 2.69 -5.57
C LEU A 75 -21.12 2.84 -7.01
N GLN A 76 -20.19 2.71 -7.95
CA GLN A 76 -20.43 2.79 -9.38
C GLN A 76 -19.87 1.53 -10.09
N PRO A 77 -20.47 1.11 -11.21
CA PRO A 77 -19.85 0.11 -12.07
C PRO A 77 -18.62 0.70 -12.75
N ILE A 78 -17.72 -0.16 -13.22
CA ILE A 78 -16.53 0.26 -13.98
C ILE A 78 -16.97 1.16 -15.16
N PRO A 79 -16.33 2.32 -15.40
CA PRO A 79 -16.65 3.19 -16.52
C PRO A 79 -16.61 2.42 -17.85
N PRO A 80 -17.59 2.61 -18.78
CA PRO A 80 -17.70 1.81 -20.00
C PRO A 80 -16.41 1.79 -20.83
N HIS A 81 -15.73 2.93 -20.98
CA HIS A 81 -14.49 3.05 -21.76
C HIS A 81 -13.31 2.34 -21.12
N ILE A 82 -13.26 2.25 -19.79
CA ILE A 82 -12.28 1.46 -19.02
C ILE A 82 -12.60 -0.02 -19.18
N ARG A 83 -13.87 -0.40 -18.97
CA ARG A 83 -14.32 -1.78 -19.09
C ARG A 83 -14.02 -2.38 -20.47
N GLU A 84 -14.28 -1.64 -21.54
CA GLU A 84 -14.03 -2.08 -22.92
C GLU A 84 -12.54 -2.42 -23.13
N GLN A 85 -11.63 -1.61 -22.61
CA GLN A 85 -10.20 -1.85 -22.71
C GLN A 85 -9.74 -3.08 -21.91
N LEU A 86 -10.39 -3.37 -20.77
CA LEU A 86 -10.01 -4.45 -19.86
C LEU A 86 -10.61 -5.81 -20.24
N LEU A 87 -11.66 -5.84 -21.08
CA LEU A 87 -12.28 -7.09 -21.54
C LEU A 87 -11.32 -8.07 -22.23
N ARG A 88 -10.20 -7.59 -22.76
CA ARG A 88 -9.17 -8.46 -23.36
C ARG A 88 -8.29 -9.18 -22.35
N TRP A 89 -8.31 -8.74 -21.08
CA TRP A 89 -7.41 -9.22 -20.03
C TRP A 89 -8.16 -9.91 -18.88
N TYR A 90 -9.43 -9.55 -18.68
CA TYR A 90 -10.23 -10.01 -17.57
C TYR A 90 -11.52 -10.65 -18.05
N ASP A 91 -11.91 -11.74 -17.39
CA ASP A 91 -13.20 -12.36 -17.60
C ASP A 91 -14.32 -11.35 -17.25
N PRO A 92 -15.41 -11.29 -18.04
CA PRO A 92 -16.57 -10.47 -17.71
C PRO A 92 -17.08 -10.63 -16.28
N VAL A 93 -16.97 -11.83 -15.70
CA VAL A 93 -17.39 -12.11 -14.31
C VAL A 93 -16.60 -11.28 -13.30
N VAL A 94 -15.29 -11.08 -13.51
CA VAL A 94 -14.46 -10.23 -12.66
C VAL A 94 -14.87 -8.77 -12.78
N LEU A 95 -15.07 -8.31 -14.02
CA LEU A 95 -15.46 -6.93 -14.31
C LEU A 95 -16.86 -6.60 -13.78
N ASP A 96 -17.78 -7.56 -13.85
CA ASP A 96 -19.17 -7.38 -13.39
C ASP A 96 -19.29 -7.42 -11.86
N ALA A 97 -18.37 -8.10 -11.18
CA ALA A 97 -18.31 -8.11 -9.72
C ALA A 97 -17.74 -6.82 -9.15
N ALA A 98 -16.77 -6.20 -9.84
CA ALA A 98 -16.10 -5.02 -9.34
C ALA A 98 -17.01 -3.80 -9.29
N ARG A 99 -16.89 -3.01 -8.23
CA ARG A 99 -17.46 -1.68 -8.07
C ARG A 99 -16.35 -0.71 -7.74
N TYR A 100 -16.58 0.57 -7.99
CA TYR A 100 -15.63 1.58 -7.58
C TYR A 100 -16.30 2.81 -6.99
N LYS A 101 -15.53 3.60 -6.30
CA LYS A 101 -15.86 4.98 -5.94
C LYS A 101 -14.59 5.81 -5.79
N VAL A 102 -14.73 7.13 -5.90
CA VAL A 102 -13.68 8.07 -5.54
C VAL A 102 -13.77 8.35 -4.05
N SER A 103 -12.63 8.30 -3.38
CA SER A 103 -12.52 8.54 -1.95
C SER A 103 -12.74 10.01 -1.60
N ASP A 104 -13.42 10.25 -0.49
CA ASP A 104 -13.28 11.50 0.26
C ASP A 104 -12.13 11.33 1.25
N ILE A 105 -10.91 11.66 0.82
CA ILE A 105 -9.70 11.56 1.66
C ILE A 105 -9.73 12.48 2.89
N GLY A 106 -10.68 13.41 2.96
CA GLY A 106 -10.94 14.22 4.15
C GLY A 106 -11.59 13.44 5.29
N GLN A 107 -12.17 12.28 5.00
CA GLN A 107 -12.74 11.38 6.00
C GLN A 107 -11.76 10.25 6.32
N PHE A 108 -11.31 10.19 7.57
CA PHE A 108 -10.46 9.09 8.03
C PHE A 108 -11.32 7.94 8.59
N ASN A 109 -11.31 6.82 7.90
CA ASN A 109 -11.94 5.57 8.31
C ASN A 109 -11.15 4.36 7.76
N ALA A 110 -11.60 3.13 8.04
CA ALA A 110 -10.89 1.93 7.60
C ALA A 110 -10.73 1.90 6.05
N ALA A 111 -11.76 2.32 5.30
CA ALA A 111 -11.70 2.31 3.84
C ALA A 111 -10.69 3.30 3.27
N THR A 112 -10.48 4.45 3.90
CA THR A 112 -9.57 5.50 3.42
C THR A 112 -8.17 5.45 4.03
N ALA A 113 -7.93 4.55 5.00
CA ALA A 113 -6.68 4.51 5.76
C ALA A 113 -5.44 4.37 4.85
N MET A 114 -5.47 3.47 3.88
CA MET A 114 -4.36 3.25 2.94
C MET A 114 -4.12 4.47 2.02
N LEU A 115 -5.19 5.20 1.68
CA LEU A 115 -5.11 6.38 0.82
C LEU A 115 -4.56 7.62 1.54
N GLN A 116 -4.24 7.54 2.83
CA GLN A 116 -3.52 8.62 3.52
C GLN A 116 -2.05 8.69 3.06
N ASN A 117 -1.48 7.57 2.58
CA ASN A 117 -0.19 7.60 1.89
C ASN A 117 -0.35 8.24 0.51
N PRO A 118 0.34 9.36 0.19
CA PRO A 118 0.21 10.06 -1.10
C PRO A 118 0.64 9.23 -2.31
N ASP A 119 1.45 8.21 -2.13
CA ASP A 119 1.93 7.33 -3.20
C ASP A 119 0.91 6.25 -3.60
N VAL A 120 -0.15 6.06 -2.80
CA VAL A 120 -1.22 5.09 -3.07
C VAL A 120 -2.33 5.77 -3.87
N GLY A 121 -2.49 5.42 -5.14
CA GLY A 121 -3.53 5.98 -6.05
C GLY A 121 -4.89 5.31 -5.93
N ALA A 122 -4.92 4.04 -5.55
CA ALA A 122 -6.14 3.27 -5.30
C ALA A 122 -5.89 2.14 -4.30
N VAL A 123 -6.98 1.55 -3.79
CA VAL A 123 -6.94 0.34 -2.96
C VAL A 123 -8.14 -0.53 -3.26
N THR A 124 -7.92 -1.84 -3.35
CA THR A 124 -8.98 -2.82 -3.53
C THR A 124 -9.42 -3.40 -2.19
N LEU A 125 -10.71 -3.24 -1.90
CA LEU A 125 -11.39 -3.75 -0.73
C LEU A 125 -12.35 -4.86 -1.16
N ILE A 126 -11.81 -6.04 -1.40
CA ILE A 126 -12.50 -7.25 -1.88
C ILE A 126 -13.04 -7.09 -3.31
N ASP A 127 -14.20 -6.49 -3.50
CA ASP A 127 -14.88 -6.22 -4.76
C ASP A 127 -15.08 -4.71 -5.04
N ILE A 128 -14.61 -3.86 -4.12
CA ILE A 128 -14.71 -2.41 -4.24
C ILE A 128 -13.32 -1.82 -4.42
N ILE A 129 -13.13 -1.06 -5.50
CA ILE A 129 -11.92 -0.30 -5.76
C ILE A 129 -12.15 1.15 -5.34
N LEU A 130 -11.37 1.61 -4.38
CA LEU A 130 -11.43 2.96 -3.86
C LEU A 130 -10.29 3.77 -4.47
N PHE A 131 -10.61 4.69 -5.38
CA PHE A 131 -9.62 5.58 -5.99
C PHE A 131 -9.42 6.84 -5.17
N ARG A 132 -8.19 7.36 -5.15
CA ARG A 132 -7.85 8.61 -4.48
C ARG A 132 -8.60 9.80 -5.05
N ASP A 133 -8.69 9.89 -6.37
CA ASP A 133 -9.26 11.01 -7.10
C ASP A 133 -9.98 10.55 -8.39
N ALA A 134 -10.81 11.45 -8.92
CA ALA A 134 -11.61 11.18 -10.09
C ALA A 134 -10.79 11.04 -11.38
N GLU A 135 -9.70 11.81 -11.53
CA GLU A 135 -8.86 11.76 -12.71
C GLU A 135 -8.20 10.39 -12.85
N THR A 136 -7.65 9.86 -11.75
CA THR A 136 -7.09 8.52 -11.69
C THR A 136 -8.12 7.45 -12.02
N ALA A 137 -9.34 7.56 -11.49
CA ALA A 137 -10.42 6.62 -11.77
C ALA A 137 -10.88 6.66 -13.23
N GLU A 138 -10.84 7.82 -13.89
CA GLU A 138 -11.31 7.99 -15.27
C GLU A 138 -10.26 7.65 -16.33
N GLN A 139 -8.96 7.75 -16.00
CA GLN A 139 -7.91 7.72 -17.03
C GLN A 139 -6.84 6.65 -16.83
N ASN A 140 -6.60 6.19 -15.60
CA ASN A 140 -5.47 5.31 -15.32
C ASN A 140 -5.80 3.83 -15.51
N ILE A 141 -5.80 3.37 -16.80
CA ILE A 141 -6.09 1.98 -17.15
C ILE A 141 -5.11 0.98 -16.53
N VAL A 142 -3.86 1.38 -16.31
CA VAL A 142 -2.83 0.50 -15.71
C VAL A 142 -3.16 0.24 -14.25
N LEU A 143 -3.56 1.27 -13.52
CA LEU A 143 -3.97 1.13 -12.13
C LEU A 143 -5.27 0.31 -12.03
N TRP A 144 -6.24 0.54 -12.92
CA TRP A 144 -7.43 -0.30 -13.02
C TRP A 144 -7.09 -1.79 -13.21
N ALA A 145 -6.16 -2.10 -14.11
CA ALA A 145 -5.72 -3.47 -14.32
C ALA A 145 -5.08 -4.05 -13.05
N HIS A 146 -4.25 -3.27 -12.34
CA HIS A 146 -3.65 -3.70 -11.08
C HIS A 146 -4.72 -4.01 -10.02
N GLU A 147 -5.65 -3.09 -9.79
CA GLU A 147 -6.70 -3.26 -8.78
C GLU A 147 -7.67 -4.41 -9.10
N LEU A 148 -8.02 -4.58 -10.37
CA LEU A 148 -8.85 -5.72 -10.80
C LEU A 148 -8.17 -7.07 -10.61
N LYS A 149 -6.84 -7.12 -10.65
CA LYS A 149 -6.11 -8.34 -10.30
C LYS A 149 -6.36 -8.73 -8.86
N HIS A 150 -6.44 -7.77 -7.96
CA HIS A 150 -6.81 -8.04 -6.57
C HIS A 150 -8.27 -8.51 -6.44
N VAL A 151 -9.22 -7.93 -7.18
CA VAL A 151 -10.61 -8.43 -7.22
C VAL A 151 -10.65 -9.89 -7.66
N GLN A 152 -9.92 -10.24 -8.73
CA GLN A 152 -9.79 -11.62 -9.20
C GLN A 152 -9.19 -12.54 -8.11
N GLN A 153 -8.14 -12.10 -7.43
CA GLN A 153 -7.50 -12.85 -6.36
C GLN A 153 -8.45 -13.09 -5.18
N PHE A 154 -9.29 -12.11 -4.82
CA PHE A 154 -10.32 -12.30 -3.80
C PHE A 154 -11.38 -13.31 -4.23
N GLN A 155 -11.77 -13.34 -5.50
CA GLN A 155 -12.70 -14.36 -6.02
C GLN A 155 -12.10 -15.77 -6.00
N GLU A 156 -10.81 -15.89 -6.32
CA GLU A 156 -10.11 -17.18 -6.39
C GLU A 156 -9.78 -17.74 -5.01
N TRP A 157 -9.37 -16.90 -4.06
CA TRP A 157 -8.79 -17.33 -2.79
C TRP A 157 -9.67 -17.04 -1.57
N GLY A 158 -10.70 -16.23 -1.73
CA GLY A 158 -11.44 -15.64 -0.61
C GLY A 158 -10.61 -14.63 0.17
N VAL A 159 -11.24 -13.99 1.17
CA VAL A 159 -10.58 -12.91 1.96
C VAL A 159 -9.45 -13.48 2.80
N ASP A 160 -9.66 -14.61 3.46
CA ASP A 160 -8.64 -15.24 4.32
C ASP A 160 -7.46 -15.74 3.50
N GLY A 161 -7.72 -16.40 2.36
CA GLY A 161 -6.67 -16.88 1.47
C GLY A 161 -5.86 -15.76 0.82
N PHE A 162 -6.52 -14.64 0.49
CA PHE A 162 -5.82 -13.43 0.04
C PHE A 162 -4.93 -12.86 1.16
N ALA A 163 -5.48 -12.68 2.36
CA ALA A 163 -4.75 -12.11 3.48
C ALA A 163 -3.51 -12.95 3.85
N GLN A 164 -3.63 -14.29 3.83
CA GLN A 164 -2.51 -15.19 4.07
C GLN A 164 -1.40 -15.03 3.03
N ARG A 165 -1.75 -15.04 1.73
CA ARG A 165 -0.77 -14.89 0.65
C ARG A 165 -0.13 -13.51 0.65
N TYR A 166 -0.95 -12.47 0.79
CA TYR A 166 -0.49 -11.09 0.81
C TYR A 166 0.52 -10.82 1.93
N THR A 167 0.25 -11.32 3.15
CA THR A 167 1.17 -11.18 4.27
C THR A 167 2.44 -12.00 4.12
N GLN A 168 2.40 -13.17 3.44
CA GLN A 168 3.57 -13.98 3.15
C GLN A 168 4.46 -13.34 2.07
N ASP A 169 3.87 -12.85 0.98
CA ASP A 169 4.60 -12.27 -0.15
C ASP A 169 5.27 -10.93 0.21
N PHE A 170 4.71 -10.18 1.16
CA PHE A 170 5.30 -8.91 1.65
C PHE A 170 6.70 -9.08 2.27
N ASN A 171 7.08 -10.30 2.60
CA ASN A 171 8.36 -10.61 3.24
C ASN A 171 9.30 -11.46 2.35
N ALA A 172 8.90 -11.71 1.11
CA ALA A 172 9.70 -12.49 0.15
C ALA A 172 10.55 -11.62 -0.79
N VAL A 173 10.60 -10.28 -0.56
CA VAL A 173 11.35 -9.33 -1.38
C VAL A 173 12.58 -8.84 -0.65
#